data_3b17d83286596975b664c19492f3bb84
#
_entry.id   3b17d83286596975b664c19492f3bb84
#
_cell.length_a   1.000
_cell.length_b   1.000
_cell.length_c   1.000
_cell.angle_alpha   90.00
_cell.angle_beta   90.00
_cell.angle_gamma   90.00
#
_symmetry.space_group_name_H-M   'P 1'
#
loop_
_entity.id
_entity.type
_entity.pdbx_description
1 polymer ?
#
loop_
_entity_poly.entity_id
_entity_poly.type
_entity_poly.pdbx_seq_one_letter_code
_entity_poly.pdbx_strand_id
1 'polypeptide(L)'
;LRDWIDALPEWDGVVRLENLYIDFLGANNTGYVKAATRKSFVAAVARIYEPGTKFDSVVVLVGPQGCGKSTIFAKMGNEYYSDSLNLTDMKDKSGAEKLQGYWILELGELAGLKKADVEVVKAFVSRTDDIYRPSYGRTIESHPRQCIIVGTTNSETGFLRDITGNRRFWPIKVTGQSKRKSWDITREEVLQMWAEAKYLYGQGEPLYLNSQESSEALSEQIDAMESDERQGMVEEYLNTLLPDNWSHMDLYERRNFLTDNTAAKGTVQRKSVSNAEIWSECFCRNL
;
A
#
# COMPACT_ATOMS: atom_id res chain seq x y z
N LEU A 1 -24.70 -3.73 -11.47
CA LEU A 1 -24.14 -3.62 -10.13
C LEU A 1 -24.94 -2.66 -9.24
N ARG A 2 -25.35 -1.48 -9.75
CA ARG A 2 -26.18 -0.54 -8.98
C ARG A 2 -27.47 -1.20 -8.48
N ASP A 3 -28.20 -1.88 -9.36
CA ASP A 3 -29.43 -2.57 -8.99
C ASP A 3 -29.21 -3.65 -7.93
N TRP A 4 -28.04 -4.31 -7.98
CA TRP A 4 -27.65 -5.28 -6.95
C TRP A 4 -27.41 -4.61 -5.59
N ILE A 5 -26.72 -3.43 -5.56
CA ILE A 5 -26.54 -2.66 -4.32
C ILE A 5 -27.87 -2.13 -3.80
N ASP A 6 -28.76 -1.69 -4.69
CA ASP A 6 -30.08 -1.20 -4.30
C ASP A 6 -30.96 -2.29 -3.70
N ALA A 7 -30.79 -3.54 -4.16
CA ALA A 7 -31.50 -4.73 -3.68
C ALA A 7 -30.87 -5.39 -2.43
N LEU A 8 -29.79 -4.82 -1.86
CA LEU A 8 -29.22 -5.33 -0.61
C LEU A 8 -30.24 -5.31 0.53
N PRO A 9 -30.19 -6.29 1.45
CA PRO A 9 -31.03 -6.26 2.64
C PRO A 9 -30.74 -5.00 3.46
N GLU A 10 -31.66 -4.62 4.34
CA GLU A 10 -31.40 -3.61 5.34
C GLU A 10 -30.26 -4.09 6.27
N TRP A 11 -29.36 -3.17 6.64
CA TRP A 11 -28.28 -3.49 7.58
C TRP A 11 -28.86 -3.80 8.96
N ASP A 12 -28.48 -4.92 9.52
CA ASP A 12 -28.97 -5.43 10.80
C ASP A 12 -28.37 -4.70 12.04
N GLY A 13 -27.56 -3.67 11.83
CA GLY A 13 -26.91 -2.89 12.89
C GLY A 13 -25.67 -3.55 13.48
N VAL A 14 -25.28 -4.74 13.03
CA VAL A 14 -24.08 -5.42 13.53
C VAL A 14 -22.86 -5.00 12.72
N VAL A 15 -21.88 -4.42 13.37
CA VAL A 15 -20.62 -3.96 12.77
C VAL A 15 -19.74 -5.16 12.42
N ARG A 16 -19.57 -5.41 11.13
CA ARG A 16 -18.74 -6.49 10.58
C ARG A 16 -17.63 -5.97 9.66
N LEU A 17 -17.94 -4.94 8.90
CA LEU A 17 -17.09 -4.48 7.79
C LEU A 17 -15.71 -4.07 8.27
N GLU A 18 -15.61 -3.24 9.28
CA GLU A 18 -14.32 -2.75 9.79
C GLU A 18 -13.47 -3.85 10.44
N ASN A 19 -14.08 -4.96 10.84
CA ASN A 19 -13.40 -6.12 11.44
C ASN A 19 -13.02 -7.20 10.42
N LEU A 20 -13.37 -7.03 9.12
CA LEU A 20 -13.21 -8.04 8.09
C LEU A 20 -11.80 -8.64 8.03
N TYR A 21 -10.75 -7.82 7.99
CA TYR A 21 -9.36 -8.32 7.94
C TYR A 21 -8.86 -8.81 9.30
N ILE A 22 -9.40 -8.30 10.40
CA ILE A 22 -9.08 -8.74 11.76
C ILE A 22 -9.62 -10.16 11.98
N ASP A 23 -10.90 -10.37 11.70
CA ASP A 23 -11.60 -11.62 12.02
C ASP A 23 -11.22 -12.77 11.09
N PHE A 24 -10.91 -12.50 9.82
CA PHE A 24 -10.70 -13.52 8.81
C PHE A 24 -9.24 -13.69 8.37
N LEU A 25 -8.39 -12.69 8.57
CA LEU A 25 -6.99 -12.74 8.15
C LEU A 25 -5.99 -12.55 9.32
N GLY A 26 -6.47 -12.23 10.52
CA GLY A 26 -5.62 -12.00 11.68
C GLY A 26 -4.81 -10.70 11.59
N ALA A 27 -5.41 -9.65 11.04
CA ALA A 27 -4.85 -8.31 11.11
C ALA A 27 -4.89 -7.76 12.53
N ASN A 28 -4.01 -6.80 12.84
CA ASN A 28 -4.01 -6.10 14.12
C ASN A 28 -5.30 -5.29 14.31
N ASN A 29 -5.87 -5.34 15.50
CA ASN A 29 -7.06 -4.58 15.87
C ASN A 29 -6.69 -3.13 16.22
N THR A 30 -6.43 -2.30 15.22
CA THR A 30 -6.09 -0.88 15.35
C THR A 30 -7.15 0.01 14.72
N GLY A 31 -7.18 1.29 15.13
CA GLY A 31 -8.06 2.29 14.53
C GLY A 31 -7.81 2.45 13.04
N TYR A 32 -6.55 2.42 12.63
CA TYR A 32 -6.14 2.48 11.24
C TYR A 32 -6.69 1.31 10.40
N VAL A 33 -6.50 0.05 10.84
CA VAL A 33 -6.98 -1.13 10.10
C VAL A 33 -8.49 -1.08 9.91
N LYS A 34 -9.23 -0.74 10.97
CA LYS A 34 -10.70 -0.56 10.91
C LYS A 34 -11.10 0.54 9.92
N ALA A 35 -10.46 1.70 10.00
CA ALA A 35 -10.76 2.82 9.12
C ALA A 35 -10.41 2.52 7.66
N ALA A 36 -9.23 1.96 7.40
CA ALA A 36 -8.80 1.61 6.04
C ALA A 36 -9.74 0.58 5.40
N THR A 37 -10.17 -0.43 6.17
CA THR A 37 -11.15 -1.42 5.70
C THR A 37 -12.48 -0.74 5.38
N ARG A 38 -13.08 -0.07 6.36
CA ARG A 38 -14.40 0.58 6.21
C ARG A 38 -14.42 1.56 5.04
N LYS A 39 -13.47 2.50 5.01
CA LYS A 39 -13.42 3.56 3.99
C LYS A 39 -13.23 3.03 2.58
N SER A 40 -12.49 1.94 2.40
CA SER A 40 -12.29 1.33 1.08
C SER A 40 -13.59 0.74 0.52
N PHE A 41 -14.34 0.03 1.33
CA PHE A 41 -15.62 -0.55 0.90
C PHE A 41 -16.73 0.52 0.75
N VAL A 42 -16.73 1.54 1.61
CA VAL A 42 -17.62 2.70 1.43
C VAL A 42 -17.28 3.44 0.13
N ALA A 43 -16.00 3.60 -0.21
CA ALA A 43 -15.57 4.19 -1.48
C ALA A 43 -16.02 3.35 -2.70
N ALA A 44 -16.01 2.03 -2.57
CA ALA A 44 -16.55 1.15 -3.61
C ALA A 44 -18.03 1.42 -3.86
N VAL A 45 -18.83 1.58 -2.81
CA VAL A 45 -20.26 1.96 -2.91
C VAL A 45 -20.42 3.36 -3.49
N ALA A 46 -19.66 4.35 -2.98
CA ALA A 46 -19.71 5.73 -3.45
C ALA A 46 -19.47 5.82 -4.96
N ARG A 47 -18.49 5.10 -5.51
CA ARG A 47 -18.17 5.09 -6.93
C ARG A 47 -19.25 4.46 -7.81
N ILE A 48 -20.16 3.68 -7.26
CA ILE A 48 -21.33 3.17 -8.02
C ILE A 48 -22.44 4.21 -8.08
N TYR A 49 -22.69 4.93 -6.99
CA TYR A 49 -23.71 5.97 -6.97
C TYR A 49 -23.22 7.27 -7.63
N GLU A 50 -21.96 7.60 -7.46
CA GLU A 50 -21.29 8.79 -7.97
C GLU A 50 -20.00 8.39 -8.72
N PRO A 51 -20.13 7.90 -9.98
CA PRO A 51 -18.97 7.50 -10.78
C PRO A 51 -17.92 8.62 -10.87
N GLY A 52 -16.65 8.27 -10.70
CA GLY A 52 -15.56 9.24 -10.68
C GLY A 52 -15.29 9.86 -9.30
N THR A 53 -16.02 9.48 -8.25
CA THR A 53 -15.71 9.91 -6.88
C THR A 53 -14.25 9.71 -6.56
N LYS A 54 -13.60 10.75 -5.96
CA LYS A 54 -12.19 10.72 -5.64
C LYS A 54 -11.89 9.69 -4.55
N PHE A 55 -11.16 8.67 -4.91
CA PHE A 55 -10.57 7.68 -4.00
C PHE A 55 -9.30 7.13 -4.64
N ASP A 56 -8.15 7.61 -4.22
CA ASP A 56 -6.84 7.22 -4.74
C ASP A 56 -6.02 6.37 -3.78
N SER A 57 -6.68 5.78 -2.79
CA SER A 57 -6.07 4.88 -1.84
C SER A 57 -6.21 3.41 -2.27
N VAL A 58 -5.19 2.62 -1.97
CA VAL A 58 -5.12 1.19 -2.27
C VAL A 58 -4.84 0.46 -0.97
N VAL A 59 -5.78 -0.32 -0.47
CA VAL A 59 -5.49 -1.28 0.61
C VAL A 59 -4.57 -2.36 0.07
N VAL A 60 -3.47 -2.61 0.76
CA VAL A 60 -2.51 -3.66 0.42
C VAL A 60 -2.43 -4.65 1.57
N LEU A 61 -2.93 -5.87 1.35
CA LEU A 61 -2.81 -6.95 2.34
C LEU A 61 -1.41 -7.59 2.25
N VAL A 62 -0.67 -7.48 3.35
CA VAL A 62 0.71 -7.93 3.49
C VAL A 62 0.79 -9.13 4.41
N GLY A 63 1.29 -10.27 3.95
CA GLY A 63 1.41 -11.45 4.82
C GLY A 63 1.63 -12.75 4.06
N PRO A 64 1.68 -13.90 4.76
CA PRO A 64 2.07 -15.18 4.21
C PRO A 64 1.24 -15.60 2.99
N GLN A 65 1.86 -16.35 2.10
CA GLN A 65 1.15 -16.98 0.99
C GLN A 65 0.10 -17.98 1.53
N GLY A 66 -1.05 -18.04 0.86
CA GLY A 66 -2.10 -19.00 1.20
C GLY A 66 -2.96 -18.61 2.41
N CYS A 67 -2.74 -17.47 3.06
CA CYS A 67 -3.56 -17.05 4.20
C CYS A 67 -4.96 -16.50 3.81
N GLY A 68 -5.28 -16.42 2.51
CA GLY A 68 -6.61 -16.05 2.03
C GLY A 68 -6.80 -14.59 1.66
N LYS A 69 -5.73 -13.83 1.38
CA LYS A 69 -5.78 -12.41 0.99
C LYS A 69 -6.65 -12.17 -0.24
N SER A 70 -6.34 -12.81 -1.37
CA SER A 70 -7.12 -12.69 -2.60
C SER A 70 -8.53 -13.29 -2.46
N THR A 71 -8.66 -14.35 -1.65
CA THR A 71 -9.95 -15.00 -1.40
C THR A 71 -10.95 -14.03 -0.78
N ILE A 72 -10.50 -13.14 0.15
CA ILE A 72 -11.40 -12.18 0.80
C ILE A 72 -11.93 -11.16 -0.20
N PHE A 73 -11.07 -10.67 -1.11
CA PHE A 73 -11.50 -9.74 -2.16
C PHE A 73 -12.42 -10.43 -3.17
N ALA A 74 -12.12 -11.67 -3.56
CA ALA A 74 -12.98 -12.45 -4.44
C ALA A 74 -14.35 -12.71 -3.81
N LYS A 75 -14.43 -13.03 -2.51
CA LYS A 75 -15.69 -13.20 -1.78
C LYS A 75 -16.50 -11.90 -1.74
N MET A 76 -15.85 -10.76 -1.46
CA MET A 76 -16.52 -9.46 -1.42
C MET A 76 -16.96 -8.99 -2.81
N GLY A 77 -16.16 -9.17 -3.85
CA GLY A 77 -16.46 -8.71 -5.21
C GLY A 77 -17.35 -9.68 -6.01
N ASN A 78 -17.35 -10.98 -5.65
CA ASN A 78 -18.05 -12.03 -6.36
C ASN A 78 -17.79 -11.95 -7.88
N GLU A 79 -18.83 -11.96 -8.73
CA GLU A 79 -18.73 -11.85 -10.19
C GLU A 79 -18.11 -10.51 -10.68
N TYR A 80 -18.06 -9.49 -9.83
CA TYR A 80 -17.48 -8.19 -10.12
C TYR A 80 -16.03 -8.04 -9.58
N TYR A 81 -15.39 -9.14 -9.20
CA TYR A 81 -13.99 -9.18 -8.83
C TYR A 81 -13.11 -9.58 -10.02
N SER A 82 -11.91 -8.98 -10.10
CA SER A 82 -10.89 -9.40 -11.07
C SER A 82 -9.49 -9.26 -10.49
N ASP A 83 -8.65 -10.25 -10.72
CA ASP A 83 -7.21 -10.27 -10.47
C ASP A 83 -6.38 -10.13 -11.75
N SER A 84 -7.02 -9.79 -12.86
CA SER A 84 -6.36 -9.72 -14.17
C SER A 84 -5.55 -8.44 -14.41
N LEU A 85 -5.65 -7.45 -13.51
CA LEU A 85 -4.94 -6.19 -13.64
C LEU A 85 -3.46 -6.37 -13.27
N ASN A 86 -2.58 -5.94 -14.16
CA ASN A 86 -1.14 -5.97 -13.90
C ASN A 86 -0.48 -4.62 -14.21
N LEU A 87 0.77 -4.46 -13.80
CA LEU A 87 1.52 -3.22 -13.93
C LEU A 87 1.68 -2.77 -15.40
N THR A 88 1.85 -3.72 -16.32
CA THR A 88 2.04 -3.42 -17.74
C THR A 88 0.78 -2.78 -18.33
N ASP A 89 -0.39 -3.26 -17.93
CA ASP A 89 -1.68 -2.72 -18.38
C ASP A 89 -1.88 -1.26 -17.96
N MET A 90 -1.35 -0.87 -16.80
CA MET A 90 -1.52 0.50 -16.26
C MET A 90 -0.79 1.58 -17.08
N LYS A 91 0.14 1.16 -17.97
CA LYS A 91 0.94 2.08 -18.81
C LYS A 91 0.19 2.53 -20.06
N ASP A 92 -0.85 1.85 -20.45
CA ASP A 92 -1.63 2.14 -21.64
C ASP A 92 -3.15 2.04 -21.42
N LYS A 93 -3.94 1.99 -22.51
CA LYS A 93 -5.39 1.88 -22.43
C LYS A 93 -5.90 0.52 -21.93
N SER A 94 -5.06 -0.52 -21.98
CA SER A 94 -5.46 -1.88 -21.56
C SER A 94 -5.87 -1.91 -20.11
N GLY A 95 -5.20 -1.13 -19.25
CA GLY A 95 -5.58 -0.98 -17.86
C GLY A 95 -6.98 -0.39 -17.69
N ALA A 96 -7.30 0.66 -18.46
CA ALA A 96 -8.62 1.26 -18.43
C ALA A 96 -9.71 0.33 -18.97
N GLU A 97 -9.44 -0.42 -20.03
CA GLU A 97 -10.36 -1.42 -20.61
C GLU A 97 -10.61 -2.55 -19.60
N LYS A 98 -9.60 -3.00 -18.83
CA LYS A 98 -9.73 -4.03 -17.80
C LYS A 98 -10.53 -3.60 -16.56
N LEU A 99 -10.69 -2.30 -16.31
CA LEU A 99 -11.54 -1.82 -15.23
C LEU A 99 -13.03 -1.99 -15.53
N GLN A 100 -13.41 -2.10 -16.80
CA GLN A 100 -14.80 -2.09 -17.20
C GLN A 100 -15.50 -3.38 -16.78
N GLY A 101 -16.64 -3.22 -16.11
CA GLY A 101 -17.45 -4.33 -15.62
C GLY A 101 -17.03 -4.93 -14.28
N TYR A 102 -15.92 -4.44 -13.68
CA TYR A 102 -15.46 -4.91 -12.39
C TYR A 102 -15.58 -3.82 -11.31
N TRP A 103 -15.74 -4.26 -10.07
CA TRP A 103 -15.92 -3.42 -8.90
C TRP A 103 -14.72 -3.43 -7.97
N ILE A 104 -14.13 -4.61 -7.77
CA ILE A 104 -12.90 -4.80 -7.00
C ILE A 104 -11.85 -5.40 -7.93
N LEU A 105 -10.77 -4.64 -8.19
CA LEU A 105 -9.65 -5.15 -8.97
C LEU A 105 -8.43 -5.34 -8.06
N GLU A 106 -7.90 -6.55 -8.08
CA GLU A 106 -6.69 -6.87 -7.34
C GLU A 106 -5.45 -6.69 -8.23
N LEU A 107 -4.51 -5.93 -7.70
CA LEU A 107 -3.14 -5.88 -8.17
C LEU A 107 -2.30 -6.83 -7.32
N GLY A 108 -2.08 -8.03 -7.84
CA GLY A 108 -1.26 -9.04 -7.18
C GLY A 108 0.23 -8.75 -7.24
N GLU A 109 0.99 -9.41 -6.38
CA GLU A 109 2.45 -9.46 -6.43
C GLU A 109 3.15 -8.09 -6.45
N LEU A 110 2.75 -7.19 -5.54
CA LEU A 110 3.40 -5.89 -5.37
C LEU A 110 4.86 -5.99 -4.91
N ALA A 111 5.33 -7.20 -4.57
CA ALA A 111 6.73 -7.46 -4.24
C ALA A 111 7.64 -7.20 -5.45
N GLY A 112 8.76 -6.51 -5.20
CA GLY A 112 9.77 -6.29 -6.23
C GLY A 112 9.47 -5.15 -7.23
N LEU A 113 8.44 -4.34 -7.00
CA LEU A 113 8.19 -3.15 -7.80
C LEU A 113 9.40 -2.20 -7.72
N LYS A 114 9.88 -1.75 -8.88
CA LYS A 114 10.89 -0.68 -8.96
C LYS A 114 10.23 0.67 -8.64
N LYS A 115 11.02 1.67 -8.25
CA LYS A 115 10.52 3.04 -8.00
C LYS A 115 9.67 3.57 -9.15
N ALA A 116 10.11 3.36 -10.39
CA ALA A 116 9.35 3.77 -11.59
C ALA A 116 7.98 3.08 -11.70
N ASP A 117 7.87 1.84 -11.25
CA ASP A 117 6.64 1.07 -11.30
C ASP A 117 5.64 1.56 -10.24
N VAL A 118 6.12 1.93 -9.05
CA VAL A 118 5.31 2.56 -8.00
C VAL A 118 4.70 3.87 -8.50
N GLU A 119 5.46 4.68 -9.25
CA GLU A 119 4.93 5.91 -9.86
C GLU A 119 3.83 5.64 -10.90
N VAL A 120 3.97 4.58 -11.70
CA VAL A 120 2.92 4.15 -12.63
C VAL A 120 1.64 3.79 -11.88
N VAL A 121 1.75 3.00 -10.81
CA VAL A 121 0.59 2.64 -9.97
C VAL A 121 -0.04 3.89 -9.37
N LYS A 122 0.75 4.79 -8.77
CA LYS A 122 0.28 6.06 -8.19
C LYS A 122 -0.47 6.91 -9.21
N ALA A 123 0.08 7.06 -10.41
CA ALA A 123 -0.55 7.82 -11.48
C ALA A 123 -1.86 7.15 -11.93
N PHE A 124 -1.88 5.84 -12.04
CA PHE A 124 -3.05 5.08 -12.45
C PHE A 124 -4.18 5.16 -11.41
N VAL A 125 -3.89 4.90 -10.12
CA VAL A 125 -4.93 4.89 -9.07
C VAL A 125 -5.49 6.28 -8.79
N SER A 126 -4.74 7.35 -9.10
CA SER A 126 -5.18 8.73 -8.88
C SER A 126 -6.23 9.22 -9.87
N ARG A 127 -6.43 8.50 -10.97
CA ARG A 127 -7.44 8.88 -11.97
C ARG A 127 -8.85 8.68 -11.40
N THR A 128 -9.71 9.63 -11.68
CA THR A 128 -11.15 9.53 -11.39
C THR A 128 -11.94 9.15 -12.63
N ASP A 129 -11.33 9.36 -13.80
CA ASP A 129 -11.91 9.09 -15.10
C ASP A 129 -10.83 8.50 -16.04
N ASP A 130 -11.21 7.55 -16.85
CA ASP A 130 -10.36 6.96 -17.87
C ASP A 130 -10.88 7.37 -19.25
N ILE A 131 -10.09 8.19 -19.94
CA ILE A 131 -10.43 8.74 -21.26
C ILE A 131 -9.68 7.96 -22.34
N TYR A 132 -10.40 7.16 -23.08
CA TYR A 132 -9.81 6.34 -24.15
C TYR A 132 -10.83 6.04 -25.25
N ARG A 133 -10.34 5.53 -26.38
CA ARG A 133 -11.18 5.01 -27.46
C ARG A 133 -11.31 3.49 -27.27
N PRO A 134 -12.53 2.99 -26.97
CA PRO A 134 -12.75 1.56 -26.86
C PRO A 134 -12.32 0.79 -28.11
N SER A 135 -11.97 -0.47 -27.97
CA SER A 135 -11.69 -1.34 -29.12
C SER A 135 -12.93 -1.41 -30.02
N TYR A 136 -12.74 -1.13 -31.31
CA TYR A 136 -13.79 -0.94 -32.34
C TYR A 136 -14.64 0.35 -32.17
N GLY A 137 -14.41 1.17 -31.17
CA GLY A 137 -15.07 2.47 -31.01
C GLY A 137 -14.61 3.47 -32.07
N ARG A 138 -15.47 4.43 -32.41
CA ARG A 138 -15.15 5.50 -33.38
C ARG A 138 -14.65 6.77 -32.71
N THR A 139 -15.07 7.01 -31.47
CA THR A 139 -14.81 8.22 -30.69
C THR A 139 -14.03 7.91 -29.41
N ILE A 140 -13.39 8.92 -28.86
CA ILE A 140 -12.84 8.90 -27.52
C ILE A 140 -13.98 9.15 -26.56
N GLU A 141 -14.06 8.36 -25.51
CA GLU A 141 -15.12 8.39 -24.49
C GLU A 141 -14.52 8.51 -23.10
N SER A 142 -15.27 9.16 -22.21
CA SER A 142 -14.98 9.28 -20.81
C SER A 142 -15.65 8.14 -20.06
N HIS A 143 -14.89 7.46 -19.21
CA HIS A 143 -15.33 6.33 -18.39
C HIS A 143 -15.05 6.64 -16.90
N PRO A 144 -15.91 7.39 -16.22
CA PRO A 144 -15.78 7.67 -14.80
C PRO A 144 -15.67 6.36 -14.00
N ARG A 145 -14.66 6.30 -13.11
CA ARG A 145 -14.36 5.05 -12.40
C ARG A 145 -15.46 4.63 -11.45
N GLN A 146 -15.84 3.36 -11.54
CA GLN A 146 -16.84 2.71 -10.69
C GLN A 146 -16.24 1.58 -9.84
N CYS A 147 -14.92 1.46 -9.78
CA CYS A 147 -14.21 0.39 -9.10
C CYS A 147 -13.21 0.93 -8.07
N ILE A 148 -12.83 0.08 -7.13
CA ILE A 148 -11.66 0.27 -6.28
C ILE A 148 -10.54 -0.69 -6.72
N ILE A 149 -9.30 -0.27 -6.44
CA ILE A 149 -8.13 -1.11 -6.65
C ILE A 149 -7.60 -1.51 -5.28
N VAL A 150 -7.31 -2.78 -5.12
CA VAL A 150 -6.72 -3.38 -3.92
C VAL A 150 -5.43 -4.08 -4.29
N GLY A 151 -4.59 -4.38 -3.31
CA GLY A 151 -3.33 -5.05 -3.57
C GLY A 151 -3.05 -6.18 -2.60
N THR A 152 -2.23 -7.14 -3.04
CA THR A 152 -1.71 -8.19 -2.17
C THR A 152 -0.20 -8.36 -2.38
N THR A 153 0.50 -8.70 -1.31
CA THR A 153 1.92 -9.04 -1.36
C THR A 153 2.26 -10.07 -0.29
N ASN A 154 3.24 -10.90 -0.59
CA ASN A 154 3.83 -11.84 0.38
C ASN A 154 5.09 -11.26 1.04
N SER A 155 5.60 -10.13 0.54
CA SER A 155 6.76 -9.44 1.08
C SER A 155 6.34 -8.48 2.18
N GLU A 156 6.83 -8.67 3.39
CA GLU A 156 6.54 -7.79 4.53
C GLU A 156 7.22 -6.43 4.39
N THR A 157 8.34 -6.38 3.68
CA THR A 157 9.12 -5.16 3.44
C THR A 157 9.48 -5.03 1.96
N GLY A 158 9.84 -3.83 1.53
CA GLY A 158 10.44 -3.61 0.21
C GLY A 158 9.47 -3.47 -0.95
N PHE A 159 8.18 -3.44 -0.73
CA PHE A 159 7.24 -3.16 -1.82
C PHE A 159 6.94 -1.65 -1.97
N LEU A 160 7.24 -0.84 -0.97
CA LEU A 160 7.23 0.63 -1.05
C LEU A 160 8.66 1.16 -1.09
N ARG A 161 8.98 2.02 -2.06
CA ARG A 161 10.35 2.51 -2.30
C ARG A 161 10.47 4.03 -2.30
N ASP A 162 9.39 4.74 -2.06
CA ASP A 162 9.40 6.21 -2.12
C ASP A 162 8.80 6.81 -0.84
N ILE A 163 9.55 7.72 -0.22
CA ILE A 163 9.14 8.41 1.01
C ILE A 163 7.97 9.37 0.73
N THR A 164 7.86 9.92 -0.47
CA THR A 164 6.99 11.08 -0.78
C THR A 164 5.68 10.72 -1.45
N GLY A 165 5.18 9.61 -1.53
CA GLY A 165 3.92 9.32 -2.25
C GLY A 165 3.17 8.11 -1.72
N ASN A 166 3.68 7.52 -0.65
CA ASN A 166 3.15 6.30 -0.08
C ASN A 166 1.77 6.45 0.58
N ARG A 167 1.30 7.67 0.82
CA ARG A 167 -0.02 7.94 1.43
C ARG A 167 -1.20 7.27 0.71
N ARG A 168 -1.01 6.89 -0.57
CA ARG A 168 -2.03 6.17 -1.35
C ARG A 168 -2.08 4.68 -1.02
N PHE A 169 -1.00 4.12 -0.52
CA PHE A 169 -0.96 2.73 -0.13
C PHE A 169 -1.30 2.61 1.35
N TRP A 170 -2.27 1.79 1.64
CA TRP A 170 -2.73 1.47 2.99
C TRP A 170 -2.34 0.02 3.33
N PRO A 171 -1.07 -0.20 3.77
CA PRO A 171 -0.60 -1.54 4.10
C PRO A 171 -1.31 -2.05 5.35
N ILE A 172 -1.81 -3.28 5.28
CA ILE A 172 -2.42 -3.99 6.41
C ILE A 172 -1.71 -5.33 6.54
N LYS A 173 -0.95 -5.49 7.62
CA LYS A 173 -0.29 -6.76 7.94
C LYS A 173 -1.32 -7.78 8.39
N VAL A 174 -1.25 -8.96 7.80
CA VAL A 174 -2.12 -10.10 8.12
C VAL A 174 -1.28 -11.33 8.42
N THR A 175 -1.61 -12.04 9.49
CA THR A 175 -0.84 -13.21 9.94
C THR A 175 -1.41 -14.53 9.41
N GLY A 176 -2.65 -14.52 8.95
CA GLY A 176 -3.40 -15.74 8.66
C GLY A 176 -3.82 -16.53 9.91
N GLN A 177 -3.45 -16.05 11.11
CA GLN A 177 -3.82 -16.65 12.39
C GLN A 177 -5.10 -16.01 12.92
N SER A 178 -6.21 -16.40 12.34
CA SER A 178 -7.55 -15.93 12.70
C SER A 178 -8.43 -17.11 13.10
N LYS A 179 -9.46 -16.86 13.91
CA LYS A 179 -10.41 -17.89 14.33
C LYS A 179 -11.23 -18.42 13.17
N ARG A 180 -11.55 -17.55 12.23
CA ARG A 180 -12.29 -17.84 11.01
C ARG A 180 -11.38 -17.58 9.81
N LYS A 181 -11.59 -18.29 8.73
CA LYS A 181 -10.81 -18.10 7.50
C LYS A 181 -11.63 -17.38 6.45
N SER A 182 -10.97 -16.73 5.50
CA SER A 182 -11.63 -15.97 4.42
C SER A 182 -12.61 -16.82 3.59
N TRP A 183 -12.36 -18.12 3.45
CA TRP A 183 -13.27 -19.04 2.77
C TRP A 183 -14.51 -19.41 3.59
N ASP A 184 -14.50 -19.16 4.91
CA ASP A 184 -15.67 -19.40 5.81
C ASP A 184 -16.68 -18.25 5.79
N ILE A 185 -16.37 -17.15 5.09
CA ILE A 185 -17.30 -16.01 4.95
C ILE A 185 -18.54 -16.48 4.19
N THR A 186 -19.69 -16.35 4.80
CA THR A 186 -20.96 -16.71 4.18
C THR A 186 -21.47 -15.63 3.25
N ARG A 187 -22.38 -16.01 2.36
CA ARG A 187 -23.04 -15.06 1.46
C ARG A 187 -23.85 -13.99 2.24
N GLU A 188 -24.52 -14.40 3.29
CA GLU A 188 -25.30 -13.53 4.14
C GLU A 188 -24.42 -12.46 4.81
N GLU A 189 -23.25 -12.86 5.31
CA GLU A 189 -22.28 -11.92 5.89
C GLU A 189 -21.78 -10.92 4.84
N VAL A 190 -21.48 -11.36 3.62
CA VAL A 190 -21.09 -10.48 2.52
C VAL A 190 -22.20 -9.46 2.23
N LEU A 191 -23.45 -9.91 2.14
CA LEU A 191 -24.59 -9.01 1.90
C LEU A 191 -24.74 -8.00 3.03
N GLN A 192 -24.58 -8.41 4.30
CA GLN A 192 -24.65 -7.51 5.45
C GLN A 192 -23.48 -6.53 5.53
N MET A 193 -22.26 -6.94 5.16
CA MET A 193 -21.11 -6.03 5.07
C MET A 193 -21.31 -4.98 3.98
N TRP A 194 -21.89 -5.34 2.86
CA TRP A 194 -22.23 -4.36 1.82
C TRP A 194 -23.41 -3.46 2.20
N ALA A 195 -24.40 -3.99 2.94
CA ALA A 195 -25.47 -3.18 3.51
C ALA A 195 -24.93 -2.17 4.53
N GLU A 196 -23.98 -2.59 5.37
CA GLU A 196 -23.24 -1.71 6.29
C GLU A 196 -22.49 -0.61 5.51
N ALA A 197 -21.75 -0.96 4.46
CA ALA A 197 -21.04 0.01 3.63
C ALA A 197 -21.99 1.01 2.96
N LYS A 198 -23.13 0.55 2.45
CA LYS A 198 -24.18 1.39 1.88
C LYS A 198 -24.78 2.34 2.92
N TYR A 199 -25.05 1.85 4.13
CA TYR A 199 -25.55 2.67 5.22
C TYR A 199 -24.55 3.77 5.58
N LEU A 200 -23.27 3.43 5.76
CA LEU A 200 -22.22 4.38 6.08
C LEU A 200 -22.00 5.41 4.97
N TYR A 201 -22.08 5.02 3.70
CA TYR A 201 -22.10 5.96 2.58
C TYR A 201 -23.26 6.96 2.72
N GLY A 202 -24.48 6.50 3.03
CA GLY A 202 -25.64 7.35 3.27
C GLY A 202 -25.50 8.29 4.48
N GLN A 203 -24.65 7.94 5.45
CA GLN A 203 -24.29 8.80 6.58
C GLN A 203 -23.18 9.81 6.26
N GLY A 204 -22.59 9.77 5.07
CA GLY A 204 -21.51 10.66 4.66
C GLY A 204 -20.14 10.29 5.23
N GLU A 205 -19.86 9.00 5.44
CA GLU A 205 -18.54 8.54 5.90
C GLU A 205 -17.41 9.11 5.01
N PRO A 206 -16.41 9.81 5.57
CA PRO A 206 -15.30 10.36 4.80
C PRO A 206 -14.44 9.26 4.19
N LEU A 207 -14.08 9.41 2.91
CA LEU A 207 -13.27 8.43 2.17
C LEU A 207 -11.74 8.60 2.36
N TYR A 208 -11.32 9.39 3.31
CA TYR A 208 -9.91 9.64 3.65
C TYR A 208 -9.65 9.38 5.13
N LEU A 209 -8.41 9.08 5.45
CA LEU A 209 -8.00 8.88 6.84
C LEU A 209 -7.92 10.23 7.57
N ASN A 210 -8.40 10.29 8.81
CA ASN A 210 -8.20 11.44 9.67
C ASN A 210 -6.73 11.55 10.13
N SER A 211 -6.38 12.57 10.92
CA SER A 211 -5.00 12.83 11.34
C SER A 211 -4.40 11.69 12.15
N GLN A 212 -5.17 11.09 13.07
CA GLN A 212 -4.71 9.96 13.89
C GLN A 212 -4.53 8.70 13.04
N GLU A 213 -5.53 8.33 12.24
CA GLU A 213 -5.49 7.19 11.32
C GLU A 213 -4.33 7.33 10.32
N SER A 214 -4.06 8.56 9.86
CA SER A 214 -2.94 8.87 8.95
C SER A 214 -1.58 8.69 9.62
N SER A 215 -1.45 9.01 10.91
CA SER A 215 -0.22 8.80 11.67
C SER A 215 0.07 7.29 11.86
N GLU A 216 -0.96 6.50 12.18
CA GLU A 216 -0.84 5.04 12.25
C GLU A 216 -0.50 4.44 10.87
N ALA A 217 -1.14 4.93 9.80
CA ALA A 217 -0.84 4.52 8.42
C ALA A 217 0.60 4.81 8.03
N LEU A 218 1.16 5.96 8.43
CA LEU A 218 2.54 6.32 8.15
C LEU A 218 3.52 5.33 8.78
N SER A 219 3.29 4.87 10.00
CA SER A 219 4.11 3.85 10.65
C SER A 219 4.13 2.55 9.84
N GLU A 220 2.95 2.06 9.43
CA GLU A 220 2.85 0.84 8.59
C GLU A 220 3.48 1.03 7.20
N GLN A 221 3.40 2.25 6.63
CA GLN A 221 4.06 2.58 5.36
C GLN A 221 5.58 2.59 5.48
N ILE A 222 6.13 3.10 6.59
CA ILE A 222 7.57 3.08 6.87
C ILE A 222 8.06 1.63 7.02
N ASP A 223 7.33 0.81 7.76
CA ASP A 223 7.65 -0.60 7.94
C ASP A 223 7.60 -1.41 6.63
N ALA A 224 6.74 -1.00 5.70
CA ALA A 224 6.61 -1.61 4.38
C ALA A 224 7.67 -1.13 3.38
N MET A 225 8.46 -0.11 3.73
CA MET A 225 9.55 0.38 2.89
C MET A 225 10.69 -0.62 2.80
N GLU A 226 11.38 -0.60 1.67
CA GLU A 226 12.63 -1.32 1.52
C GLU A 226 13.67 -0.70 2.46
N SER A 227 14.13 -1.49 3.44
CA SER A 227 15.32 -1.13 4.18
C SER A 227 16.54 -1.38 3.29
N ASP A 228 17.26 -0.34 2.93
CA ASP A 228 18.59 -0.50 2.33
C ASP A 228 19.51 -1.04 3.45
N GLU A 229 20.04 -2.26 3.29
CA GLU A 229 20.99 -2.85 4.26
C GLU A 229 22.17 -1.91 4.55
N ARG A 230 22.48 -1.01 3.63
CA ARG A 230 23.52 0.02 3.78
C ARG A 230 23.08 1.16 4.69
N GLN A 231 21.79 1.32 4.99
CA GLN A 231 21.31 2.41 5.84
C GLN A 231 21.94 2.32 7.23
N GLY A 232 21.92 1.13 7.84
CA GLY A 232 22.55 0.91 9.14
C GLY A 232 24.06 1.21 9.13
N MET A 233 24.75 0.81 8.05
CA MET A 233 26.19 1.13 7.89
C MET A 233 26.43 2.64 7.79
N VAL A 234 25.57 3.35 7.06
CA VAL A 234 25.67 4.82 6.93
C VAL A 234 25.32 5.50 8.25
N GLU A 235 24.30 5.06 8.96
CA GLU A 235 23.96 5.60 10.28
C GLU A 235 25.09 5.40 11.29
N GLU A 236 25.70 4.23 11.34
CA GLU A 236 26.88 3.96 12.18
C GLU A 236 28.05 4.86 11.79
N TYR A 237 28.35 4.97 10.49
CA TYR A 237 29.40 5.85 9.96
C TYR A 237 29.16 7.32 10.33
N LEU A 238 27.93 7.82 10.24
CA LEU A 238 27.59 9.20 10.58
C LEU A 238 27.67 9.49 12.08
N ASN A 239 27.34 8.51 12.91
CA ASN A 239 27.35 8.63 14.36
C ASN A 239 28.74 8.34 14.99
N THR A 240 29.67 7.77 14.21
CA THR A 240 31.01 7.49 14.68
C THR A 240 31.77 8.80 15.00
N LEU A 241 32.23 8.93 16.23
CA LEU A 241 33.07 10.05 16.65
C LEU A 241 34.44 9.94 15.98
N LEU A 242 34.95 11.08 15.50
CA LEU A 242 36.19 11.17 14.75
C LEU A 242 37.36 11.56 15.67
N PRO A 243 38.59 11.15 15.38
CA PRO A 243 39.78 11.63 16.08
C PRO A 243 40.07 13.10 15.70
N ASP A 244 40.74 13.82 16.57
CA ASP A 244 41.03 15.27 16.39
C ASP A 244 41.83 15.58 15.12
N ASN A 245 42.64 14.62 14.63
CA ASN A 245 43.44 14.73 13.43
C ASN A 245 42.77 14.23 12.16
N TRP A 246 41.42 13.98 12.17
CA TRP A 246 40.67 13.43 11.03
C TRP A 246 40.93 14.13 9.70
N SER A 247 41.02 15.47 9.72
CA SER A 247 41.27 16.28 8.52
C SER A 247 42.62 16.06 7.88
N HIS A 248 43.61 15.53 8.62
CA HIS A 248 44.98 15.26 8.16
C HIS A 248 45.20 13.80 7.77
N MET A 249 44.21 12.92 8.04
CA MET A 249 44.27 11.49 7.71
C MET A 249 44.00 11.29 6.23
N ASP A 250 44.77 10.39 5.61
CA ASP A 250 44.49 9.92 4.26
C ASP A 250 43.29 8.92 4.24
N LEU A 251 42.87 8.54 3.04
CA LEU A 251 41.70 7.65 2.88
C LEU A 251 41.92 6.27 3.50
N TYR A 252 43.17 5.76 3.46
CA TYR A 252 43.52 4.45 4.03
C TYR A 252 43.46 4.50 5.55
N GLU A 253 44.02 5.53 6.15
CA GLU A 253 44.00 5.76 7.59
C GLU A 253 42.55 5.92 8.11
N ARG A 254 41.73 6.67 7.41
CA ARG A 254 40.29 6.85 7.74
C ARG A 254 39.52 5.54 7.69
N ARG A 255 39.76 4.72 6.65
CA ARG A 255 39.11 3.38 6.53
C ARG A 255 39.56 2.45 7.66
N ASN A 256 40.84 2.43 7.99
CA ASN A 256 41.35 1.63 9.10
C ASN A 256 40.73 2.05 10.43
N PHE A 257 40.67 3.36 10.71
CA PHE A 257 40.01 3.86 11.92
C PHE A 257 38.52 3.44 12.01
N LEU A 258 37.78 3.50 10.91
CA LEU A 258 36.34 3.13 10.86
C LEU A 258 36.11 1.61 11.01
N THR A 259 37.06 0.78 10.61
CA THR A 259 36.94 -0.69 10.67
C THR A 259 37.58 -1.31 11.92
N ASP A 260 38.45 -0.57 12.63
CA ASP A 260 39.14 -1.07 13.81
C ASP A 260 38.31 -0.88 15.09
N ASN A 261 37.66 -1.97 15.53
CA ASN A 261 36.89 -1.99 16.78
C ASN A 261 37.79 -1.85 18.05
N THR A 262 39.09 -1.87 17.90
CA THR A 262 40.05 -1.75 19.02
C THR A 262 40.73 -0.38 19.09
N ALA A 263 40.51 0.47 18.07
CA ALA A 263 41.08 1.82 18.03
C ALA A 263 40.49 2.71 19.13
N ALA A 264 41.28 3.68 19.59
CA ALA A 264 40.83 4.70 20.52
C ALA A 264 39.59 5.42 19.96
N LYS A 265 38.48 5.48 20.73
CA LYS A 265 37.25 6.17 20.31
C LYS A 265 37.60 7.63 19.99
N GLY A 266 37.09 8.11 18.86
CA GLY A 266 37.17 9.53 18.51
C GLY A 266 36.42 10.41 19.52
N THR A 267 36.73 11.68 19.50
CA THR A 267 36.17 12.69 20.43
C THR A 267 35.34 13.76 19.72
N VAL A 268 35.48 13.89 18.39
CA VAL A 268 34.90 14.97 17.61
C VAL A 268 33.67 14.43 16.82
N GLN A 269 32.54 15.11 16.97
CA GLN A 269 31.37 14.79 16.16
C GLN A 269 31.53 15.33 14.74
N ARG A 270 31.17 14.52 13.76
CA ARG A 270 31.14 14.89 12.34
C ARG A 270 30.17 16.05 12.11
N LYS A 271 30.61 17.10 11.42
CA LYS A 271 29.81 18.29 11.14
C LYS A 271 29.11 18.25 9.76
N SER A 272 29.75 17.59 8.82
CA SER A 272 29.27 17.45 7.44
C SER A 272 29.86 16.20 6.81
N VAL A 273 29.23 15.71 5.77
CA VAL A 273 29.68 14.58 4.98
C VAL A 273 29.18 14.75 3.54
N SER A 274 30.02 14.37 2.58
CA SER A 274 29.65 14.31 1.18
C SER A 274 29.28 12.88 0.76
N ASN A 275 28.51 12.74 -0.32
CA ASN A 275 28.22 11.43 -0.90
C ASN A 275 29.50 10.68 -1.33
N ALA A 276 30.54 11.41 -1.76
CA ALA A 276 31.82 10.85 -2.12
C ALA A 276 32.54 10.24 -0.91
N GLU A 277 32.48 10.88 0.26
CA GLU A 277 33.04 10.36 1.53
C GLU A 277 32.26 9.11 1.96
N ILE A 278 30.93 9.10 1.94
CA ILE A 278 30.14 7.90 2.24
C ILE A 278 30.56 6.76 1.30
N TRP A 279 30.68 7.04 0.00
CA TRP A 279 31.05 6.03 -0.98
C TRP A 279 32.44 5.46 -0.75
N SER A 280 33.40 6.33 -0.51
CA SER A 280 34.81 5.94 -0.37
C SER A 280 35.17 5.44 1.02
N GLU A 281 34.67 6.07 2.08
CA GLU A 281 35.06 5.76 3.47
C GLU A 281 34.15 4.66 4.06
N CYS A 282 32.82 4.83 3.97
CA CYS A 282 31.84 3.89 4.56
C CYS A 282 31.74 2.59 3.74
N PHE A 283 31.58 2.69 2.41
CA PHE A 283 31.45 1.52 1.55
C PHE A 283 32.75 0.99 0.96
N CYS A 284 33.88 1.60 1.30
CA CYS A 284 35.22 1.20 0.80
C CYS A 284 35.30 1.05 -0.73
N ARG A 285 34.51 1.85 -1.49
CA ARG A 285 34.49 1.84 -2.96
C ARG A 285 35.46 2.89 -3.50
N ASN A 286 35.99 2.65 -4.70
CA ASN A 286 36.77 3.68 -5.41
C ASN A 286 35.81 4.64 -6.11
N LEU A 287 36.17 5.94 -6.15
CA LEU A 287 35.44 7.00 -6.84
C LEU A 287 35.54 6.86 -8.35
#